data_1068dfa67418694c1fb72f949665a59f
#
_entry.id   1068dfa67418694c1fb72f949665a59f
#
_cell.length_a   1.000
_cell.length_b   1.000
_cell.length_c   1.000
_cell.angle_alpha   90.00
_cell.angle_beta   90.00
_cell.angle_gamma   90.00
#
_symmetry.space_group_name_H-M   'P 1'
#
loop_
_entity.id
_entity.type
_entity.pdbx_description
1 polymer ?
#
loop_
_entity_poly.entity_id
_entity_poly.type
_entity_poly.pdbx_seq_one_letter_code
_entity_poly.pdbx_strand_id
1 'polypeptide(L)'
;VIVLASIGWRRRETARRVAELRQTATTGRKRVVTENDLDGLPTPVRTYFDTVLQEGQPFIDSVRLEQTGKLRPGDAASPWKPFTATQYVTVDPPGFLWDASVSLAPLVSVRVRDRFHDWAGAASVSLFGVVPLERDDSSPELEEAALMRYLAEAVWYPTALLPTAGVE
;
A
#
# COMPACT_ATOMS: atom_id res chain seq x y z
N VAL A 1 -28.28 -14.80 -2.21
CA VAL A 1 -28.20 -14.25 -0.84
C VAL A 1 -26.78 -14.36 -0.30
N ILE A 2 -26.10 -15.53 -0.36
CA ILE A 2 -24.74 -15.76 0.19
C ILE A 2 -23.70 -14.81 -0.45
N VAL A 3 -23.74 -14.59 -1.76
CA VAL A 3 -22.78 -13.73 -2.48
C VAL A 3 -22.93 -12.26 -2.06
N LEU A 4 -24.13 -11.75 -1.89
CA LEU A 4 -24.38 -10.37 -1.44
C LEU A 4 -23.93 -10.15 0.01
N ALA A 5 -24.18 -11.13 0.87
CA ALA A 5 -23.72 -11.09 2.26
C ALA A 5 -22.17 -11.09 2.35
N SER A 6 -21.50 -11.89 1.50
CA SER A 6 -20.03 -11.91 1.44
C SER A 6 -19.43 -10.60 0.96
N ILE A 7 -20.07 -9.92 0.00
CA ILE A 7 -19.63 -8.60 -0.48
C ILE A 7 -19.76 -7.54 0.62
N GLY A 8 -20.88 -7.53 1.33
CA GLY A 8 -21.11 -6.61 2.45
C GLY A 8 -20.10 -6.80 3.59
N TRP A 9 -19.87 -8.05 3.97
CA TRP A 9 -18.88 -8.39 4.99
C TRP A 9 -17.46 -7.96 4.59
N ARG A 10 -17.06 -8.25 3.36
CA ARG A 10 -15.74 -7.86 2.82
C ARG A 10 -15.52 -6.35 2.84
N ARG A 11 -16.53 -5.56 2.42
CA ARG A 11 -16.46 -4.10 2.47
C ARG A 11 -16.27 -3.57 3.90
N ARG A 12 -17.01 -4.15 4.85
CA ARG A 12 -16.90 -3.78 6.28
C ARG A 12 -15.52 -4.12 6.84
N GLU A 13 -15.00 -5.28 6.51
CA GLU A 13 -13.67 -5.69 6.96
C GLU A 13 -12.57 -4.79 6.38
N THR A 14 -12.60 -4.48 5.08
CA THR A 14 -11.66 -3.53 4.48
C THR A 14 -11.79 -2.16 5.14
N ALA A 15 -13.02 -1.65 5.33
CA ALA A 15 -13.24 -0.36 5.98
C ALA A 15 -12.67 -0.32 7.41
N ARG A 16 -12.83 -1.42 8.18
CA ARG A 16 -12.23 -1.54 9.52
C ARG A 16 -10.71 -1.46 9.46
N ARG A 17 -10.06 -2.24 8.60
CA ARG A 17 -8.60 -2.25 8.45
C ARG A 17 -8.05 -0.91 7.96
N VAL A 18 -8.76 -0.23 7.06
CA VAL A 18 -8.42 1.13 6.64
C VAL A 18 -8.59 2.11 7.81
N ALA A 19 -9.61 1.94 8.63
CA ALA A 19 -9.78 2.78 9.83
C ALA A 19 -8.66 2.54 10.84
N GLU A 20 -8.26 1.30 11.09
CA GLU A 20 -7.11 0.94 11.93
C GLU A 20 -5.83 1.62 11.42
N LEU A 21 -5.52 1.50 10.11
CA LEU A 21 -4.37 2.13 9.47
C LEU A 21 -4.37 3.67 9.64
N ARG A 22 -5.55 4.30 9.51
CA ARG A 22 -5.69 5.75 9.61
C ARG A 22 -5.73 6.29 11.04
N GLN A 23 -6.12 5.48 12.01
CA GLN A 23 -6.19 5.91 13.42
C GLN A 23 -4.82 6.26 13.99
N THR A 24 -3.78 5.58 13.52
CA THR A 24 -2.39 5.84 13.92
C THR A 24 -1.73 6.93 13.08
N ALA A 25 -2.31 7.25 11.91
CA ALA A 25 -1.72 8.20 10.99
C ALA A 25 -1.86 9.64 11.49
N THR A 26 -0.77 10.37 11.46
CA THR A 26 -0.75 11.82 11.64
C THR A 26 -1.40 12.46 10.42
N THR A 27 -2.48 13.19 10.62
CA THR A 27 -3.23 13.83 9.54
C THR A 27 -3.32 15.34 9.78
N GLY A 28 -3.49 16.10 8.71
CA GLY A 28 -3.74 17.53 8.76
C GLY A 28 -2.51 18.38 9.05
N ARG A 29 -1.32 17.89 8.79
CA ARG A 29 -0.12 18.72 8.79
C ARG A 29 -0.27 19.78 7.71
N LYS A 30 -0.38 21.05 8.10
CA LYS A 30 -0.36 22.20 7.18
C LYS A 30 1.08 22.52 6.75
N ARG A 31 1.83 21.49 6.38
CA ARG A 31 3.21 21.61 5.92
C ARG A 31 3.23 21.59 4.41
N VAL A 32 4.02 22.47 3.83
CA VAL A 32 4.27 22.54 2.39
C VAL A 32 5.75 22.29 2.12
N VAL A 33 6.03 21.77 0.95
CA VAL A 33 7.40 21.55 0.47
C VAL A 33 8.08 22.92 0.26
N THR A 34 9.30 23.04 0.76
CA THR A 34 10.14 24.22 0.62
C THR A 34 11.52 23.82 0.12
N GLU A 35 12.30 24.76 -0.39
CA GLU A 35 13.71 24.55 -0.75
C GLU A 35 14.53 23.92 0.39
N ASN A 36 14.27 24.33 1.63
CA ASN A 36 14.96 23.80 2.81
C ASN A 36 14.77 22.29 2.99
N ASP A 37 13.69 21.71 2.48
CA ASP A 37 13.43 20.27 2.54
C ASP A 37 14.39 19.47 1.63
N LEU A 38 15.05 20.15 0.68
CA LEU A 38 15.99 19.56 -0.26
C LEU A 38 17.46 19.84 0.08
N ASP A 39 17.71 20.59 1.16
CA ASP A 39 19.07 20.94 1.57
C ASP A 39 19.84 19.70 2.06
N GLY A 40 21.13 19.64 1.65
CA GLY A 40 22.03 18.55 2.04
C GLY A 40 21.80 17.24 1.31
N LEU A 41 20.80 17.14 0.43
CA LEU A 41 20.55 15.91 -0.33
C LEU A 41 21.65 15.69 -1.39
N PRO A 42 22.06 14.42 -1.62
CA PRO A 42 22.95 14.08 -2.73
C PRO A 42 22.37 14.54 -4.06
N THR A 43 23.23 15.01 -4.98
CA THR A 43 22.80 15.57 -6.28
C THR A 43 21.77 14.72 -7.05
N PRO A 44 21.92 13.37 -7.18
CA PRO A 44 20.91 12.58 -7.89
C PRO A 44 19.54 12.59 -7.22
N VAL A 45 19.53 12.60 -5.88
CA VAL A 45 18.30 12.63 -5.07
C VAL A 45 17.62 13.99 -5.18
N ARG A 46 18.40 15.08 -5.08
CA ARG A 46 17.88 16.43 -5.28
C ARG A 46 17.28 16.59 -6.68
N THR A 47 17.99 16.14 -7.73
CA THR A 47 17.49 16.20 -9.13
C THR A 47 16.14 15.46 -9.27
N TYR A 48 15.98 14.31 -8.61
CA TYR A 48 14.69 13.61 -8.59
C TYR A 48 13.60 14.48 -7.98
N PHE A 49 13.83 15.03 -6.78
CA PHE A 49 12.82 15.85 -6.10
C PHE A 49 12.52 17.16 -6.85
N ASP A 50 13.51 17.83 -7.40
CA ASP A 50 13.32 19.02 -8.25
C ASP A 50 12.43 18.71 -9.48
N THR A 51 12.41 17.45 -9.92
CA THR A 51 11.60 17.02 -11.07
C THR A 51 10.14 16.70 -10.67
N VAL A 52 9.94 16.12 -9.48
CA VAL A 52 8.63 15.54 -9.09
C VAL A 52 7.88 16.35 -8.06
N LEU A 53 8.53 17.30 -7.37
CA LEU A 53 7.91 18.16 -6.37
C LEU A 53 7.80 19.60 -6.87
N GLN A 54 6.84 20.30 -6.31
CA GLN A 54 6.67 21.75 -6.52
C GLN A 54 6.78 22.47 -5.18
N GLU A 55 7.47 23.60 -5.15
CA GLU A 55 7.52 24.46 -3.97
C GLU A 55 6.09 24.90 -3.58
N GLY A 56 5.77 24.83 -2.30
CA GLY A 56 4.46 25.17 -1.78
C GLY A 56 3.42 24.06 -1.90
N GLN A 57 3.72 22.92 -2.56
CA GLN A 57 2.77 21.80 -2.54
C GLN A 57 2.63 21.19 -1.14
N PRO A 58 1.42 20.75 -0.76
CA PRO A 58 1.22 20.09 0.53
C PRO A 58 1.97 18.76 0.63
N PHE A 59 2.47 18.46 1.85
CA PHE A 59 2.92 17.10 2.15
C PHE A 59 1.74 16.13 2.08
N ILE A 60 2.01 14.95 1.56
CA ILE A 60 1.03 13.86 1.46
C ILE A 60 1.00 13.11 2.79
N ASP A 61 -0.15 13.10 3.46
CA ASP A 61 -0.35 12.33 4.69
C ASP A 61 -0.83 10.91 4.39
N SER A 62 -1.65 10.75 3.37
CA SER A 62 -2.20 9.46 2.95
C SER A 62 -2.58 9.44 1.48
N VAL A 63 -2.57 8.23 0.89
CA VAL A 63 -2.92 8.02 -0.52
C VAL A 63 -3.91 6.88 -0.63
N ARG A 64 -4.80 6.96 -1.64
CA ARG A 64 -5.61 5.85 -2.12
C ARG A 64 -5.35 5.66 -3.60
N LEU A 65 -4.88 4.48 -3.97
CA LEU A 65 -4.56 4.09 -5.34
C LEU A 65 -5.55 3.04 -5.82
N GLU A 66 -6.02 3.16 -7.05
CA GLU A 66 -6.73 2.12 -7.77
C GLU A 66 -5.81 1.54 -8.85
N GLN A 67 -5.71 0.23 -8.88
CA GLN A 67 -4.75 -0.47 -9.73
C GLN A 67 -5.46 -1.54 -10.56
N THR A 68 -5.07 -1.65 -11.81
CA THR A 68 -5.48 -2.74 -12.70
C THR A 68 -4.25 -3.27 -13.42
N GLY A 69 -4.22 -4.56 -13.68
CA GLY A 69 -3.07 -5.14 -14.35
C GLY A 69 -3.15 -6.65 -14.45
N LYS A 70 -2.00 -7.25 -14.64
CA LYS A 70 -1.83 -8.68 -14.59
C LYS A 70 -0.71 -9.02 -13.63
N LEU A 71 -0.91 -10.05 -12.83
CA LEU A 71 0.13 -10.61 -11.98
C LEU A 71 0.27 -12.11 -12.26
N ARG A 72 1.37 -12.66 -11.85
CA ARG A 72 1.66 -14.07 -11.98
C ARG A 72 1.64 -14.68 -10.58
N PRO A 73 0.57 -15.44 -10.21
CA PRO A 73 0.52 -16.10 -8.91
C PRO A 73 1.45 -17.31 -8.93
N GLY A 74 2.34 -17.43 -7.94
CA GLY A 74 3.29 -18.53 -7.84
C GLY A 74 4.59 -18.28 -8.61
N ASP A 75 5.07 -19.29 -9.33
CA ASP A 75 6.36 -19.29 -10.01
C ASP A 75 6.37 -18.62 -11.39
N ALA A 76 7.55 -18.56 -12.01
CA ALA A 76 7.75 -17.98 -13.33
C ALA A 76 7.01 -18.73 -14.46
N ALA A 77 6.60 -19.97 -14.26
CA ALA A 77 5.84 -20.76 -15.24
C ALA A 77 4.33 -20.54 -15.15
N SER A 78 3.84 -19.94 -14.07
CA SER A 78 2.42 -19.66 -13.88
C SER A 78 1.89 -18.64 -14.90
N PRO A 79 0.66 -18.79 -15.41
CA PRO A 79 0.09 -17.86 -16.37
C PRO A 79 -0.24 -16.50 -15.71
N TRP A 80 -0.09 -15.43 -16.48
CA TRP A 80 -0.52 -14.11 -16.08
C TRP A 80 -2.03 -14.05 -15.83
N LYS A 81 -2.45 -13.55 -14.68
CA LYS A 81 -3.84 -13.41 -14.26
C LYS A 81 -4.20 -11.93 -14.11
N PRO A 82 -5.34 -11.50 -14.64
CA PRO A 82 -5.79 -10.12 -14.44
C PRO A 82 -6.17 -9.89 -12.99
N PHE A 83 -5.88 -8.68 -12.50
CA PHE A 83 -6.29 -8.24 -11.17
C PHE A 83 -6.81 -6.81 -11.19
N THR A 84 -7.60 -6.50 -10.17
CA THR A 84 -7.94 -5.15 -9.75
C THR A 84 -7.59 -5.02 -8.27
N ALA A 85 -7.07 -3.87 -7.86
CA ALA A 85 -6.75 -3.63 -6.46
C ALA A 85 -7.06 -2.21 -6.04
N THR A 86 -7.29 -2.04 -4.74
CA THR A 86 -7.23 -0.73 -4.09
C THR A 86 -6.16 -0.79 -3.02
N GLN A 87 -5.27 0.20 -3.03
CA GLN A 87 -4.24 0.37 -2.02
C GLN A 87 -4.51 1.63 -1.22
N TYR A 88 -4.35 1.53 0.08
CA TYR A 88 -4.41 2.63 1.03
C TYR A 88 -3.04 2.73 1.68
N VAL A 89 -2.50 3.94 1.72
CA VAL A 89 -1.16 4.21 2.25
C VAL A 89 -1.26 5.33 3.27
N THR A 90 -0.48 5.22 4.35
CA THR A 90 -0.20 6.30 5.30
C THR A 90 1.29 6.59 5.30
N VAL A 91 1.68 7.85 5.54
CA VAL A 91 3.08 8.29 5.50
C VAL A 91 3.70 8.30 6.90
N ASP A 92 2.95 8.73 7.90
CA ASP A 92 3.46 8.84 9.27
C ASP A 92 2.40 8.36 10.28
N PRO A 93 2.62 7.21 10.93
CA PRO A 93 3.66 6.23 10.62
C PRO A 93 3.48 5.58 9.24
N PRO A 94 4.58 5.05 8.64
CA PRO A 94 4.50 4.39 7.35
C PRO A 94 3.63 3.13 7.43
N GLY A 95 2.76 2.96 6.44
CA GLY A 95 1.91 1.78 6.40
C GLY A 95 1.10 1.68 5.12
N PHE A 96 0.66 0.47 4.79
CA PHE A 96 -0.27 0.27 3.69
C PHE A 96 -1.22 -0.91 3.92
N LEU A 97 -2.32 -0.88 3.19
CA LEU A 97 -3.23 -2.02 2.96
C LEU A 97 -3.46 -2.14 1.46
N TRP A 98 -2.99 -3.21 0.85
CA TRP A 98 -3.26 -3.58 -0.53
C TRP A 98 -4.33 -4.67 -0.57
N ASP A 99 -5.43 -4.42 -1.26
CA ASP A 99 -6.60 -5.28 -1.31
C ASP A 99 -6.94 -5.58 -2.77
N ALA A 100 -6.54 -6.76 -3.25
CA ALA A 100 -6.65 -7.18 -4.63
C ALA A 100 -7.65 -8.30 -4.84
N SER A 101 -8.25 -8.29 -6.01
CA SER A 101 -9.03 -9.40 -6.56
C SER A 101 -8.37 -9.91 -7.83
N VAL A 102 -7.93 -11.16 -7.80
CA VAL A 102 -7.23 -11.83 -8.92
C VAL A 102 -8.19 -12.84 -9.55
N SER A 103 -8.44 -12.70 -10.86
CA SER A 103 -9.29 -13.63 -11.60
C SER A 103 -8.50 -14.86 -12.03
N LEU A 104 -8.82 -16.01 -11.48
CA LEU A 104 -8.16 -17.28 -11.83
C LEU A 104 -8.79 -17.96 -13.05
N ALA A 105 -10.14 -17.91 -13.15
CA ALA A 105 -10.96 -18.45 -14.23
C ALA A 105 -12.28 -17.65 -14.32
N PRO A 106 -13.11 -17.87 -15.33
CA PRO A 106 -14.45 -17.29 -15.38
C PRO A 106 -15.21 -17.58 -14.08
N LEU A 107 -15.72 -16.53 -13.45
CA LEU A 107 -16.44 -16.56 -12.15
C LEU A 107 -15.64 -17.05 -10.94
N VAL A 108 -14.34 -17.31 -11.09
CA VAL A 108 -13.47 -17.73 -9.97
C VAL A 108 -12.43 -16.66 -9.71
N SER A 109 -12.47 -16.09 -8.52
CA SER A 109 -11.48 -15.11 -8.07
C SER A 109 -10.94 -15.42 -6.69
N VAL A 110 -9.68 -15.07 -6.48
CA VAL A 110 -9.08 -15.04 -5.15
C VAL A 110 -8.88 -13.59 -4.74
N ARG A 111 -8.98 -13.35 -3.45
CA ARG A 111 -8.62 -12.09 -2.83
C ARG A 111 -7.25 -12.23 -2.19
N VAL A 112 -6.39 -11.29 -2.50
CA VAL A 112 -5.06 -11.17 -1.91
C VAL A 112 -5.06 -9.87 -1.12
N ARG A 113 -4.55 -9.93 0.10
CA ARG A 113 -4.34 -8.76 0.94
C ARG A 113 -2.95 -8.79 1.50
N ASP A 114 -2.23 -7.70 1.27
CA ASP A 114 -0.96 -7.42 1.91
C ASP A 114 -1.14 -6.19 2.79
N ARG A 115 -0.54 -6.23 3.95
CA ARG A 115 -0.59 -5.16 4.94
C ARG A 115 0.77 -4.94 5.55
N PHE A 116 1.11 -3.67 5.72
CA PHE A 116 2.18 -3.18 6.57
C PHE A 116 1.60 -2.13 7.49
N HIS A 117 1.66 -2.35 8.78
CA HIS A 117 1.10 -1.44 9.77
C HIS A 117 1.76 -1.71 11.11
N ASP A 118 2.14 -0.64 11.81
CA ASP A 118 2.81 -0.73 13.11
C ASP A 118 4.05 -1.64 13.08
N TRP A 119 4.85 -1.46 12.02
CA TRP A 119 6.06 -2.23 11.72
C TRP A 119 5.84 -3.74 11.52
N ALA A 120 4.60 -4.19 11.44
CA ALA A 120 4.23 -5.58 11.21
C ALA A 120 3.73 -5.79 9.78
N GLY A 121 4.29 -6.79 9.10
CA GLY A 121 3.83 -7.26 7.79
C GLY A 121 2.82 -8.39 7.95
N ALA A 122 1.83 -8.47 7.08
CA ALA A 122 0.92 -9.61 7.00
C ALA A 122 0.38 -9.78 5.59
N ALA A 123 0.29 -11.03 5.13
CA ALA A 123 -0.28 -11.39 3.84
C ALA A 123 -1.41 -12.40 4.01
N SER A 124 -2.41 -12.37 3.14
CA SER A 124 -3.47 -13.38 3.15
C SER A 124 -4.07 -13.57 1.77
N VAL A 125 -4.41 -14.83 1.47
CA VAL A 125 -5.12 -15.23 0.26
C VAL A 125 -6.42 -15.93 0.65
N SER A 126 -7.52 -15.57 0.02
CA SER A 126 -8.82 -16.19 0.26
C SER A 126 -9.61 -16.40 -1.03
N LEU A 127 -10.25 -17.56 -1.15
CA LEU A 127 -11.15 -17.85 -2.27
C LEU A 127 -12.45 -17.06 -2.08
N PHE A 128 -12.84 -16.31 -3.11
CA PHE A 128 -13.97 -15.37 -3.09
C PHE A 128 -13.93 -14.36 -1.92
N GLY A 129 -12.77 -14.23 -1.25
CA GLY A 129 -12.61 -13.38 -0.08
C GLY A 129 -13.33 -13.89 1.17
N VAL A 130 -13.69 -15.16 1.22
CA VAL A 130 -14.44 -15.79 2.35
C VAL A 130 -13.74 -17.03 2.88
N VAL A 131 -13.29 -17.92 2.00
CA VAL A 131 -12.60 -19.14 2.41
C VAL A 131 -11.11 -18.87 2.45
N PRO A 132 -10.46 -18.86 3.62
CA PRO A 132 -9.04 -18.65 3.72
C PRO A 132 -8.30 -19.80 3.03
N LEU A 133 -7.33 -19.47 2.19
CA LEU A 133 -6.43 -20.43 1.52
C LEU A 133 -5.05 -20.40 2.16
N GLU A 134 -4.58 -19.18 2.45
CA GLU A 134 -3.26 -18.95 3.00
C GLU A 134 -3.29 -17.70 3.87
N ARG A 135 -2.51 -17.70 4.93
CA ARG A 135 -2.31 -16.55 5.81
C ARG A 135 -0.92 -16.64 6.41
N ASP A 136 -0.14 -15.62 6.14
CA ASP A 136 1.14 -15.39 6.79
C ASP A 136 0.96 -14.26 7.81
N ASP A 137 1.17 -14.60 9.06
CA ASP A 137 1.28 -13.63 10.14
C ASP A 137 2.73 -13.12 10.20
N SER A 138 2.95 -12.00 10.86
CA SER A 138 4.21 -11.27 10.89
C SER A 138 5.42 -12.17 11.18
N SER A 139 6.43 -12.06 10.32
CA SER A 139 7.78 -12.59 10.52
C SER A 139 8.79 -11.51 10.13
N PRO A 140 10.05 -11.57 10.62
CA PRO A 140 11.06 -10.59 10.25
C PRO A 140 11.25 -10.42 8.74
N GLU A 141 11.18 -11.51 7.98
CA GLU A 141 11.33 -11.51 6.52
C GLU A 141 10.13 -10.83 5.85
N LEU A 142 8.93 -11.06 6.35
CA LEU A 142 7.71 -10.44 5.83
C LEU A 142 7.64 -8.95 6.17
N GLU A 143 8.11 -8.56 7.35
CA GLU A 143 8.23 -7.17 7.79
C GLU A 143 9.21 -6.40 6.90
N GLU A 144 10.41 -6.97 6.67
CA GLU A 144 11.41 -6.39 5.77
C GLU A 144 10.87 -6.28 4.34
N ALA A 145 10.27 -7.33 3.81
CA ALA A 145 9.68 -7.32 2.47
C ALA A 145 8.58 -6.27 2.32
N ALA A 146 7.73 -6.11 3.33
CA ALA A 146 6.67 -5.11 3.35
C ALA A 146 7.23 -3.68 3.41
N LEU A 147 8.25 -3.44 4.23
CA LEU A 147 8.94 -2.15 4.30
C LEU A 147 9.64 -1.82 2.96
N MET A 148 10.35 -2.78 2.38
CA MET A 148 10.99 -2.60 1.07
C MET A 148 9.96 -2.26 -0.01
N ARG A 149 8.81 -2.93 -0.01
CA ARG A 149 7.70 -2.62 -0.91
C ARG A 149 7.18 -1.21 -0.70
N TYR A 150 6.94 -0.81 0.57
CA TYR A 150 6.50 0.54 0.90
C TYR A 150 7.45 1.60 0.34
N LEU A 151 8.75 1.44 0.55
CA LEU A 151 9.78 2.38 0.06
C LEU A 151 9.86 2.41 -1.47
N ALA A 152 9.79 1.25 -2.13
CA ALA A 152 9.81 1.17 -3.59
C ALA A 152 8.59 1.85 -4.24
N GLU A 153 7.42 1.76 -3.60
CA GLU A 153 6.18 2.37 -4.07
C GLU A 153 6.06 3.86 -3.69
N ALA A 154 6.88 4.36 -2.75
CA ALA A 154 6.84 5.75 -2.29
C ALA A 154 7.18 6.77 -3.39
N VAL A 155 7.72 6.35 -4.52
CA VAL A 155 7.87 7.18 -5.72
C VAL A 155 6.54 7.72 -6.25
N TRP A 156 5.41 7.11 -5.91
CA TRP A 156 4.06 7.58 -6.27
C TRP A 156 3.51 8.64 -5.31
N TYR A 157 4.15 8.82 -4.15
CA TYR A 157 3.83 9.82 -3.13
C TYR A 157 5.13 10.42 -2.56
N PRO A 158 5.90 11.14 -3.42
CA PRO A 158 7.32 11.43 -3.22
C PRO A 158 7.63 12.28 -1.98
N THR A 159 6.68 13.04 -1.45
CA THR A 159 6.90 13.78 -0.20
C THR A 159 7.14 12.86 1.00
N ALA A 160 6.75 11.58 0.91
CA ALA A 160 7.03 10.58 1.95
C ALA A 160 8.52 10.20 2.02
N LEU A 161 9.27 10.42 0.95
CA LEU A 161 10.71 10.11 0.86
C LEU A 161 11.60 11.28 1.33
N LEU A 162 11.02 12.44 1.64
CA LEU A 162 11.79 13.55 2.18
C LEU A 162 12.23 13.24 3.61
N PRO A 163 13.50 13.51 3.99
CA PRO A 163 14.01 13.23 5.35
C PRO A 163 13.17 13.87 6.45
N THR A 164 12.57 15.00 6.13
CA THR A 164 11.69 15.75 7.05
C THR A 164 10.29 15.17 7.18
N ALA A 165 9.93 14.13 6.43
CA ALA A 165 8.66 13.42 6.56
C ALA A 165 8.65 12.40 7.71
N GLY A 166 9.81 12.15 8.36
CA GLY A 166 9.95 11.21 9.47
C GLY A 166 10.49 9.84 9.06
N VAL A 167 10.92 9.69 7.81
CA VAL A 167 11.67 8.52 7.35
C VAL A 167 13.15 8.85 7.50
N GLU A 168 13.77 8.44 8.61
CA GLU A 168 15.21 8.45 8.80
C GLU A 168 15.85 7.13 8.33
#